data_0916613fce04e7702b7f5495a57eb9c5
#
_entry.id   0916613fce04e7702b7f5495a57eb9c5
#
_cell.length_a   1.000
_cell.length_b   1.000
_cell.length_c   1.000
_cell.angle_alpha   90.00
_cell.angle_beta   90.00
_cell.angle_gamma   90.00
#
_symmetry.space_group_name_H-M   'P 1'
#
loop_
_entity.id
_entity.type
_entity.pdbx_description
1 polymer ?
#
loop_
_entity_poly.entity_id
_entity_poly.type
_entity_poly.pdbx_seq_one_letter_code
_entity_poly.pdbx_strand_id
1 'polypeptide(L)'
;MLDFLTLLRENPYPGRGILVSRDLVYYFIMGRSANSRNRIFVKTEDGIRTEAHDPTKLEDPRLIIYHPVRTMGDALVVTNGDQTDTICQHGDFRKGLMTREYEPDEPNWTPRISAILNADGSFEMSILKRKNGRCLREFFCYEGCDENQGYFISTYQGDGNPLPTFAGEPLEVTVPKPEEVWASLNGDNKVSLYTNVNGEVRLFNKNLGD
;
A
#
# COMPACT_ATOMS: atom_id res chain seq x y z
N MET A 1 10.69 17.00 6.87
CA MET A 1 10.77 15.88 5.91
C MET A 1 11.72 14.82 6.43
N LEU A 2 11.26 13.56 6.53
CA LEU A 2 12.05 12.43 7.04
C LEU A 2 12.81 11.75 5.89
N ASP A 3 13.94 11.12 6.19
CA ASP A 3 14.61 10.24 5.24
C ASP A 3 13.86 8.91 5.11
N PHE A 4 13.28 8.64 3.93
CA PHE A 4 12.42 7.47 3.72
C PHE A 4 13.18 6.14 3.84
N LEU A 5 14.43 6.09 3.38
CA LEU A 5 15.22 4.87 3.45
C LEU A 5 15.58 4.52 4.90
N THR A 6 15.87 5.53 5.72
CA THR A 6 16.11 5.34 7.16
C THR A 6 14.83 4.86 7.85
N LEU A 7 13.68 5.48 7.55
CA LEU A 7 12.39 5.07 8.10
C LEU A 7 12.06 3.59 7.78
N LEU A 8 12.34 3.12 6.56
CA LEU A 8 12.14 1.72 6.18
C LEU A 8 13.09 0.75 6.89
N ARG A 9 14.36 1.14 7.12
CA ARG A 9 15.34 0.31 7.83
C ARG A 9 15.04 0.20 9.32
N GLU A 10 14.53 1.27 9.93
CA GLU A 10 14.18 1.33 11.35
C GLU A 10 12.84 0.65 11.67
N ASN A 11 11.94 0.54 10.68
CA ASN A 11 10.68 -0.17 10.83
C ASN A 11 10.76 -1.56 10.16
N PRO A 12 11.00 -2.65 10.91
CA PRO A 12 11.16 -3.99 10.33
C PRO A 12 9.86 -4.55 9.73
N TYR A 13 8.70 -4.00 10.08
CA TYR A 13 7.40 -4.48 9.58
C TYR A 13 6.34 -3.37 9.44
N PRO A 14 6.44 -2.49 8.46
CA PRO A 14 5.35 -1.58 8.12
C PRO A 14 4.12 -2.28 7.51
N GLY A 15 4.22 -3.57 7.18
CA GLY A 15 3.16 -4.40 6.61
C GLY A 15 2.91 -4.10 5.14
N ARG A 16 2.09 -3.12 4.83
CA ARG A 16 1.88 -2.53 3.51
C ARG A 16 2.18 -1.04 3.62
N GLY A 17 2.77 -0.48 2.57
CA GLY A 17 3.07 0.93 2.53
C GLY A 17 2.77 1.56 1.18
N ILE A 18 2.25 2.78 1.21
CA ILE A 18 1.98 3.61 0.03
C ILE A 18 2.79 4.90 0.19
N LEU A 19 3.63 5.21 -0.77
CA LEU A 19 4.27 6.52 -0.94
C LEU A 19 3.66 7.18 -2.18
N VAL A 20 3.19 8.41 -2.04
CA VAL A 20 2.71 9.24 -3.14
C VAL A 20 3.56 10.50 -3.21
N SER A 21 3.96 10.87 -4.42
CA SER A 21 4.59 12.14 -4.76
C SER A 21 3.93 12.69 -6.02
N ARG A 22 4.38 13.83 -6.53
CA ARG A 22 3.79 14.55 -7.65
C ARG A 22 3.47 13.66 -8.87
N ASP A 23 4.45 12.86 -9.31
CA ASP A 23 4.36 12.02 -10.53
C ASP A 23 4.78 10.57 -10.22
N LEU A 24 4.60 10.14 -8.95
CA LEU A 24 5.17 8.89 -8.48
C LEU A 24 4.27 8.23 -7.44
N VAL A 25 4.13 6.91 -7.57
CA VAL A 25 3.51 6.08 -6.54
C VAL A 25 4.36 4.83 -6.34
N TYR A 26 4.71 4.55 -5.07
CA TYR A 26 5.25 3.27 -4.64
C TYR A 26 4.23 2.56 -3.76
N TYR A 27 4.09 1.27 -3.98
CA TYR A 27 3.30 0.40 -3.12
C TYR A 27 4.06 -0.90 -2.86
N PHE A 28 4.26 -1.24 -1.59
CA PHE A 28 4.90 -2.50 -1.23
C PHE A 28 4.04 -3.34 -0.29
N ILE A 29 4.27 -4.64 -0.35
CA ILE A 29 3.72 -5.62 0.58
C ILE A 29 4.85 -6.37 1.29
N MET A 30 4.60 -6.64 2.57
CA MET A 30 5.44 -7.47 3.42
C MET A 30 4.60 -8.61 4.02
N GLY A 31 5.24 -9.69 4.46
CA GLY A 31 4.58 -10.83 5.05
C GLY A 31 5.39 -11.47 6.16
N ARG A 32 4.73 -11.91 7.24
CA ARG A 32 5.34 -12.67 8.35
C ARG A 32 5.01 -14.16 8.28
N SER A 33 3.82 -14.52 7.80
CA SER A 33 3.41 -15.91 7.63
C SER A 33 3.81 -16.50 6.27
N ALA A 34 3.87 -17.81 6.15
CA ALA A 34 4.13 -18.51 4.89
C ALA A 34 3.12 -18.10 3.81
N ASN A 35 1.83 -18.07 4.16
CA ASN A 35 0.76 -17.66 3.26
C ASN A 35 0.92 -16.20 2.80
N SER A 36 1.22 -15.25 3.71
CA SER A 36 1.42 -13.85 3.35
C SER A 36 2.68 -13.60 2.51
N ARG A 37 3.71 -14.44 2.62
CA ARG A 37 4.94 -14.39 1.81
C ARG A 37 4.79 -15.06 0.43
N ASN A 38 3.78 -15.91 0.26
CA ASN A 38 3.53 -16.64 -0.98
C ASN A 38 2.79 -15.79 -2.02
N ARG A 39 3.29 -14.57 -2.29
CA ARG A 39 2.67 -13.61 -3.22
C ARG A 39 3.67 -13.04 -4.19
N ILE A 40 3.15 -12.65 -5.35
CA ILE A 40 3.83 -11.85 -6.37
C ILE A 40 2.86 -10.79 -6.90
N PHE A 41 3.40 -9.70 -7.44
CA PHE A 41 2.66 -8.76 -8.27
C PHE A 41 2.75 -9.14 -9.74
N VAL A 42 1.62 -9.14 -10.43
CA VAL A 42 1.53 -9.32 -11.88
C VAL A 42 0.81 -8.14 -12.52
N LYS A 43 1.24 -7.75 -13.73
CA LYS A 43 0.60 -6.67 -14.49
C LYS A 43 -0.77 -7.11 -14.98
N THR A 44 -1.74 -6.18 -14.98
CA THR A 44 -3.04 -6.29 -15.61
C THR A 44 -3.20 -5.19 -16.66
N GLU A 45 -4.32 -5.17 -17.36
CA GLU A 45 -4.61 -4.14 -18.37
C GLU A 45 -4.68 -2.73 -17.74
N ASP A 46 -5.24 -2.63 -16.53
CA ASP A 46 -5.52 -1.38 -15.84
C ASP A 46 -4.70 -1.16 -14.55
N GLY A 47 -3.66 -1.97 -14.33
CA GLY A 47 -2.83 -1.85 -13.13
C GLY A 47 -2.05 -3.11 -12.79
N ILE A 48 -2.20 -3.60 -11.57
CA ILE A 48 -1.61 -4.86 -11.10
C ILE A 48 -2.59 -5.64 -10.22
N ARG A 49 -2.37 -6.96 -10.11
CA ARG A 49 -2.99 -7.77 -9.06
C ARG A 49 -1.94 -8.59 -8.30
N THR A 50 -2.31 -9.03 -7.11
CA THR A 50 -1.56 -10.04 -6.37
C THR A 50 -1.94 -11.43 -6.86
N GLU A 51 -0.95 -12.32 -6.96
CA GLU A 51 -1.15 -13.75 -7.21
C GLU A 51 -0.36 -14.57 -6.20
N ALA A 52 -0.78 -15.84 -6.00
CA ALA A 52 0.04 -16.78 -5.26
C ALA A 52 1.25 -17.16 -6.13
N HIS A 53 2.47 -17.08 -5.56
CA HIS A 53 3.67 -17.58 -6.23
C HIS A 53 3.60 -19.10 -6.42
N ASP A 54 3.18 -19.81 -5.38
CA ASP A 54 2.92 -21.26 -5.40
C ASP A 54 1.43 -21.49 -5.08
N PRO A 55 0.58 -21.74 -6.09
CA PRO A 55 -0.85 -21.96 -5.90
C PRO A 55 -1.17 -23.15 -4.97
N THR A 56 -0.27 -24.13 -4.84
CA THR A 56 -0.49 -25.30 -3.98
C THR A 56 -0.42 -24.98 -2.49
N LYS A 57 0.16 -23.82 -2.14
CA LYS A 57 0.29 -23.30 -0.76
C LYS A 57 -0.72 -22.22 -0.42
N LEU A 58 -1.68 -21.96 -1.28
CA LEU A 58 -2.71 -20.96 -1.06
C LEU A 58 -3.78 -21.49 -0.09
N GLU A 59 -3.85 -20.92 1.11
CA GLU A 59 -4.83 -21.33 2.14
C GLU A 59 -6.15 -20.58 2.00
N ASP A 60 -6.13 -19.25 1.98
CA ASP A 60 -7.32 -18.39 1.83
C ASP A 60 -7.03 -17.27 0.82
N PRO A 61 -7.65 -17.30 -0.37
CA PRO A 61 -7.42 -16.28 -1.39
C PRO A 61 -7.99 -14.90 -1.05
N ARG A 62 -9.01 -14.79 -0.20
CA ARG A 62 -9.80 -13.56 0.00
C ARG A 62 -8.99 -12.37 0.52
N LEU A 63 -7.97 -12.62 1.36
CA LEU A 63 -7.10 -11.59 1.93
C LEU A 63 -5.76 -11.44 1.18
N ILE A 64 -5.55 -12.24 0.13
CA ILE A 64 -4.27 -12.35 -0.57
C ILE A 64 -4.40 -11.94 -2.03
N ILE A 65 -5.48 -12.34 -2.71
CA ILE A 65 -5.71 -12.08 -4.13
C ILE A 65 -6.64 -10.88 -4.28
N TYR A 66 -6.09 -9.76 -4.76
CA TYR A 66 -6.83 -8.51 -5.00
C TYR A 66 -6.06 -7.63 -5.99
N HIS A 67 -6.67 -6.57 -6.48
CA HIS A 67 -6.01 -5.57 -7.32
C HIS A 67 -5.53 -4.40 -6.43
N PRO A 68 -4.23 -4.35 -6.06
CA PRO A 68 -3.75 -3.23 -5.25
C PRO A 68 -3.68 -1.91 -6.01
N VAL A 69 -3.57 -1.96 -7.35
CA VAL A 69 -3.47 -0.77 -8.19
C VAL A 69 -4.39 -0.92 -9.38
N ARG A 70 -5.24 0.10 -9.62
CA ARG A 70 -6.07 0.21 -10.82
C ARG A 70 -6.19 1.66 -11.29
N THR A 71 -6.32 1.85 -12.58
CA THR A 71 -6.73 3.15 -13.13
C THR A 71 -8.24 3.34 -12.97
N MET A 72 -8.65 4.57 -12.65
CA MET A 72 -10.05 5.00 -12.58
C MET A 72 -10.18 6.31 -13.35
N GLY A 73 -10.59 6.24 -14.61
CA GLY A 73 -10.44 7.37 -15.55
C GLY A 73 -8.97 7.72 -15.73
N ASP A 74 -8.60 8.99 -15.49
CA ASP A 74 -7.22 9.46 -15.56
C ASP A 74 -6.47 9.39 -14.21
N ALA A 75 -7.14 8.90 -13.17
CA ALA A 75 -6.55 8.77 -11.84
C ALA A 75 -6.02 7.36 -11.59
N LEU A 76 -5.01 7.26 -10.71
CA LEU A 76 -4.44 6.00 -10.24
C LEU A 76 -4.89 5.72 -8.81
N VAL A 77 -5.60 4.62 -8.59
CA VAL A 77 -6.03 4.17 -7.26
C VAL A 77 -5.08 3.09 -6.77
N VAL A 78 -4.60 3.24 -5.53
CA VAL A 78 -3.67 2.31 -4.88
C VAL A 78 -4.17 1.96 -3.48
N THR A 79 -4.27 0.67 -3.16
CA THR A 79 -4.72 0.22 -1.83
C THR A 79 -4.06 -1.08 -1.40
N ASN A 80 -4.25 -1.46 -0.13
CA ASN A 80 -3.73 -2.72 0.42
C ASN A 80 -4.74 -3.88 0.41
N GLY A 81 -5.84 -3.78 -0.34
CA GLY A 81 -6.87 -4.83 -0.35
C GLY A 81 -7.90 -4.67 -1.46
N ASP A 82 -9.00 -5.38 -1.35
CA ASP A 82 -10.10 -5.42 -2.30
C ASP A 82 -10.94 -4.12 -2.37
N GLN A 83 -10.67 -3.16 -1.51
CA GLN A 83 -11.31 -1.84 -1.57
C GLN A 83 -10.95 -1.07 -2.85
N THR A 84 -9.87 -1.43 -3.56
CA THR A 84 -9.58 -0.86 -4.90
C THR A 84 -10.75 -1.09 -5.85
N ASP A 85 -11.24 -2.32 -5.92
CA ASP A 85 -12.37 -2.68 -6.78
C ASP A 85 -13.64 -1.96 -6.34
N THR A 86 -13.85 -1.82 -5.02
CA THR A 86 -14.99 -1.06 -4.47
C THR A 86 -14.93 0.42 -4.89
N ILE A 87 -13.77 1.07 -4.79
CA ILE A 87 -13.56 2.45 -5.21
C ILE A 87 -13.88 2.61 -6.71
N CYS A 88 -13.30 1.74 -7.55
CA CYS A 88 -13.53 1.78 -9.00
C CYS A 88 -14.99 1.53 -9.36
N GLN A 89 -15.69 0.62 -8.70
CA GLN A 89 -17.13 0.37 -8.91
C GLN A 89 -18.00 1.58 -8.55
N HIS A 90 -17.64 2.32 -7.50
CA HIS A 90 -18.33 3.54 -7.11
C HIS A 90 -17.98 4.75 -7.99
N GLY A 91 -16.87 4.70 -8.73
CA GLY A 91 -16.34 5.84 -9.48
C GLY A 91 -15.98 7.05 -8.61
N ASP A 92 -15.78 6.82 -7.30
CA ASP A 92 -15.54 7.87 -6.31
C ASP A 92 -14.76 7.29 -5.12
N PHE A 93 -13.59 7.85 -4.85
CA PHE A 93 -12.66 7.38 -3.83
C PHE A 93 -13.28 7.34 -2.44
N ARG A 94 -13.91 8.46 -2.04
CA ARG A 94 -14.49 8.57 -0.68
C ARG A 94 -15.76 7.75 -0.55
N LYS A 95 -16.67 7.78 -1.54
CA LYS A 95 -17.91 6.98 -1.50
C LYS A 95 -17.58 5.49 -1.40
N GLY A 96 -16.63 5.00 -2.18
CA GLY A 96 -16.18 3.61 -2.11
C GLY A 96 -15.68 3.26 -0.71
N LEU A 97 -14.78 4.09 -0.14
CA LEU A 97 -14.21 3.85 1.19
C LEU A 97 -15.21 4.00 2.34
N MET A 98 -16.24 4.82 2.19
CA MET A 98 -17.29 4.95 3.22
C MET A 98 -18.11 3.66 3.38
N THR A 99 -18.11 2.76 2.40
CA THR A 99 -18.77 1.44 2.48
C THR A 99 -17.88 0.35 3.08
N ARG A 100 -16.60 0.65 3.35
CA ARG A 100 -15.62 -0.32 3.84
C ARG A 100 -15.21 -0.06 5.29
N GLU A 101 -14.65 -1.09 5.91
CA GLU A 101 -14.04 -1.06 7.23
C GLU A 101 -12.65 -1.68 7.17
N TYR A 102 -11.92 -1.67 8.29
CA TYR A 102 -10.66 -2.42 8.45
C TYR A 102 -10.85 -3.91 8.18
N GLU A 103 -9.78 -4.67 8.03
CA GLU A 103 -9.87 -6.11 7.75
C GLU A 103 -10.32 -6.90 9.01
N PRO A 104 -11.13 -7.96 8.84
CA PRO A 104 -11.65 -8.75 9.97
C PRO A 104 -10.66 -9.85 10.39
N ASP A 105 -9.37 -9.49 10.55
CA ASP A 105 -8.25 -10.39 10.85
C ASP A 105 -7.78 -10.23 12.31
N GLU A 106 -8.62 -10.59 13.27
CA GLU A 106 -8.24 -10.58 14.68
C GLU A 106 -6.92 -11.36 14.92
N PRO A 107 -6.01 -10.87 15.80
CA PRO A 107 -6.13 -9.71 16.68
C PRO A 107 -5.62 -8.40 16.05
N ASN A 108 -5.11 -8.42 14.81
CA ASN A 108 -4.45 -7.25 14.21
C ASN A 108 -5.44 -6.19 13.73
N TRP A 109 -6.63 -6.62 13.26
CA TRP A 109 -7.62 -5.71 12.65
C TRP A 109 -6.94 -4.79 11.64
N THR A 110 -6.25 -5.42 10.67
CA THR A 110 -5.38 -4.74 9.70
C THR A 110 -6.07 -3.52 9.09
N PRO A 111 -5.49 -2.33 9.21
CA PRO A 111 -6.08 -1.13 8.63
C PRO A 111 -6.07 -1.21 7.10
N ARG A 112 -7.09 -0.63 6.48
CA ARG A 112 -7.10 -0.41 5.04
C ARG A 112 -6.49 0.95 4.74
N ILE A 113 -5.36 0.96 4.04
CA ILE A 113 -4.73 2.16 3.54
C ILE A 113 -5.02 2.31 2.05
N SER A 114 -5.25 3.53 1.61
CA SER A 114 -5.62 3.82 0.24
C SER A 114 -5.05 5.17 -0.20
N ALA A 115 -4.77 5.30 -1.49
CA ALA A 115 -4.44 6.57 -2.12
C ALA A 115 -5.08 6.66 -3.51
N ILE A 116 -5.39 7.87 -3.93
CA ILE A 116 -5.73 8.22 -5.31
C ILE A 116 -4.84 9.37 -5.75
N LEU A 117 -4.13 9.20 -6.87
CA LEU A 117 -3.35 10.25 -7.53
C LEU A 117 -4.10 10.69 -8.78
N ASN A 118 -4.43 11.97 -8.85
CA ASN A 118 -5.11 12.59 -9.97
C ASN A 118 -4.13 13.05 -11.06
N ALA A 119 -4.62 13.22 -12.28
CA ALA A 119 -3.80 13.67 -13.42
C ALA A 119 -3.20 15.08 -13.24
N ASP A 120 -3.81 15.93 -12.42
CA ASP A 120 -3.30 17.27 -12.09
C ASP A 120 -2.21 17.27 -11.00
N GLY A 121 -1.83 16.09 -10.47
CA GLY A 121 -0.85 15.92 -9.41
C GLY A 121 -1.41 16.10 -8.00
N SER A 122 -2.68 16.43 -7.83
CA SER A 122 -3.35 16.37 -6.54
C SER A 122 -3.60 14.93 -6.13
N PHE A 123 -3.67 14.66 -4.83
CA PHE A 123 -3.94 13.31 -4.36
C PHE A 123 -4.64 13.28 -3.00
N GLU A 124 -5.31 12.18 -2.73
CA GLU A 124 -5.87 11.89 -1.42
C GLU A 124 -5.28 10.59 -0.88
N MET A 125 -5.06 10.55 0.42
CA MET A 125 -4.71 9.33 1.15
C MET A 125 -5.76 9.05 2.23
N SER A 126 -5.94 7.79 2.59
CA SER A 126 -6.93 7.38 3.59
C SER A 126 -6.44 6.19 4.40
N ILE A 127 -6.88 6.13 5.65
CA ILE A 127 -6.77 4.95 6.49
C ILE A 127 -8.11 4.65 7.16
N LEU A 128 -8.54 3.39 7.07
CA LEU A 128 -9.67 2.84 7.79
C LEU A 128 -9.14 1.90 8.85
N LYS A 129 -9.30 2.24 10.13
CA LYS A 129 -8.70 1.49 11.24
C LYS A 129 -9.67 1.29 12.40
N ARG A 130 -9.44 0.25 13.18
CA ARG A 130 -10.21 -0.02 14.39
C ARG A 130 -9.81 0.94 15.51
N LYS A 131 -10.79 1.66 16.05
CA LYS A 131 -10.61 2.51 17.24
C LYS A 131 -11.79 2.31 18.18
N ASN A 132 -11.54 1.86 19.41
CA ASN A 132 -12.58 1.62 20.42
C ASN A 132 -13.74 0.73 19.92
N GLY A 133 -13.41 -0.34 19.17
CA GLY A 133 -14.40 -1.29 18.64
C GLY A 133 -15.18 -0.79 17.40
N ARG A 134 -14.89 0.39 16.89
CA ARG A 134 -15.54 1.01 15.71
C ARG A 134 -14.53 1.31 14.61
N CYS A 135 -15.02 1.47 13.38
CA CYS A 135 -14.18 1.91 12.28
C CYS A 135 -14.01 3.44 12.32
N LEU A 136 -12.77 3.89 12.48
CA LEU A 136 -12.36 5.26 12.24
C LEU A 136 -11.90 5.36 10.76
N ARG A 137 -12.39 6.39 10.04
CA ARG A 137 -12.00 6.73 8.67
C ARG A 137 -11.35 8.10 8.68
N GLU A 138 -10.10 8.15 8.23
CA GLU A 138 -9.33 9.41 8.10
C GLU A 138 -8.99 9.62 6.64
N PHE A 139 -9.15 10.86 6.14
CA PHE A 139 -8.86 11.28 4.78
C PHE A 139 -7.93 12.48 4.81
N PHE A 140 -6.87 12.44 4.01
CA PHE A 140 -5.83 13.47 3.90
C PHE A 140 -5.76 13.91 2.45
N CYS A 141 -5.98 15.20 2.19
CA CYS A 141 -6.06 15.77 0.85
C CYS A 141 -4.88 16.70 0.63
N TYR A 142 -4.23 16.53 -0.50
CA TYR A 142 -3.06 17.29 -0.90
C TYR A 142 -3.27 17.91 -2.29
N GLU A 143 -2.97 19.19 -2.42
CA GLU A 143 -3.01 19.90 -3.72
C GLU A 143 -1.81 19.52 -4.61
N GLY A 144 -0.86 18.76 -4.09
CA GLY A 144 0.37 18.31 -4.69
C GLY A 144 1.50 18.28 -3.67
N CYS A 145 2.73 18.15 -4.15
CA CYS A 145 3.94 18.22 -3.32
C CYS A 145 5.11 18.79 -4.13
N ASP A 146 6.13 19.23 -3.41
CA ASP A 146 7.36 19.75 -3.98
C ASP A 146 8.21 18.65 -4.62
N GLU A 147 9.24 19.06 -5.37
CA GLU A 147 10.23 18.13 -5.93
C GLU A 147 10.95 17.37 -4.80
N ASN A 148 11.14 16.07 -4.98
CA ASN A 148 11.73 15.14 -3.99
C ASN A 148 10.96 15.01 -2.66
N GLN A 149 9.76 15.58 -2.56
CA GLN A 149 8.85 15.42 -1.43
C GLN A 149 7.81 14.34 -1.76
N GLY A 150 7.48 13.51 -0.78
CA GLY A 150 6.39 12.55 -0.85
C GLY A 150 5.72 12.36 0.49
N TYR A 151 4.55 11.72 0.48
CA TYR A 151 3.77 11.39 1.66
C TYR A 151 3.59 9.89 1.77
N PHE A 152 3.92 9.36 2.94
CA PHE A 152 3.95 7.93 3.20
C PHE A 152 2.94 7.53 4.27
N ILE A 153 2.18 6.47 3.99
CA ILE A 153 1.30 5.80 4.95
C ILE A 153 1.57 4.30 4.93
N SER A 154 1.48 3.66 6.09
CA SER A 154 1.61 2.20 6.22
C SER A 154 0.50 1.60 7.06
N THR A 155 0.35 0.28 7.02
CA THR A 155 -0.63 -0.39 7.90
C THR A 155 -0.16 -0.40 9.34
N TYR A 156 1.15 -0.52 9.58
CA TYR A 156 1.72 -0.64 10.94
C TYR A 156 2.90 0.29 11.15
N GLN A 157 3.07 0.73 12.40
CA GLN A 157 4.19 1.56 12.83
C GLN A 157 5.45 0.75 13.18
N GLY A 158 5.35 -0.57 13.21
CA GLY A 158 6.45 -1.47 13.58
C GLY A 158 5.98 -2.91 13.69
N ASP A 159 6.87 -3.76 14.20
CA ASP A 159 6.55 -5.13 14.54
C ASP A 159 5.92 -5.23 15.93
N GLY A 160 5.18 -6.31 16.19
CA GLY A 160 4.51 -6.53 17.48
C GLY A 160 3.47 -7.65 17.44
N ASN A 161 2.84 -7.89 18.61
CA ASN A 161 1.73 -8.81 18.75
C ASN A 161 0.74 -8.30 19.85
N PRO A 162 -0.41 -7.71 19.46
CA PRO A 162 -0.82 -7.42 18.09
C PRO A 162 0.08 -6.35 17.43
N LEU A 163 0.00 -6.27 16.11
CA LEU A 163 0.75 -5.27 15.34
C LEU A 163 0.26 -3.85 15.66
N PRO A 164 1.17 -2.88 15.93
CA PRO A 164 0.78 -1.51 16.24
C PRO A 164 0.27 -0.80 14.97
N THR A 165 -1.02 -0.50 14.94
CA THR A 165 -1.66 0.23 13.84
C THR A 165 -1.04 1.60 13.61
N PHE A 166 -0.87 2.00 12.35
CA PHE A 166 -0.42 3.34 11.98
C PHE A 166 -1.34 4.43 12.58
N ALA A 167 -0.73 5.47 13.13
CA ALA A 167 -1.42 6.58 13.76
C ALA A 167 -0.81 7.92 13.33
N GLY A 168 -1.65 8.96 13.33
CA GLY A 168 -1.29 10.28 12.86
C GLY A 168 -1.53 10.46 11.37
N GLU A 169 -0.96 11.54 10.83
CA GLU A 169 -1.02 11.92 9.42
C GLU A 169 0.01 11.13 8.60
N PRO A 170 -0.17 11.02 7.27
CA PRO A 170 0.89 10.52 6.39
C PRO A 170 2.21 11.27 6.62
N LEU A 171 3.30 10.53 6.68
CA LEU A 171 4.62 11.08 6.97
C LEU A 171 5.19 11.79 5.74
N GLU A 172 5.62 13.03 5.90
CA GLU A 172 6.37 13.75 4.88
C GLU A 172 7.79 13.20 4.76
N VAL A 173 8.16 12.67 3.59
CA VAL A 173 9.40 11.93 3.37
C VAL A 173 10.12 12.33 2.08
N THR A 174 11.43 12.06 2.01
CA THR A 174 12.20 12.11 0.77
C THR A 174 11.74 11.02 -0.21
N VAL A 175 11.95 11.25 -1.52
CA VAL A 175 11.60 10.29 -2.58
C VAL A 175 12.88 9.65 -3.15
N PRO A 176 13.24 8.43 -2.69
CA PRO A 176 14.40 7.71 -3.23
C PRO A 176 14.06 6.94 -4.52
N LYS A 177 15.11 6.40 -5.18
CA LYS A 177 14.92 5.54 -6.34
C LYS A 177 14.27 4.20 -5.96
N PRO A 178 13.53 3.56 -6.90
CA PRO A 178 12.89 2.26 -6.67
C PRO A 178 13.79 1.18 -6.08
N GLU A 179 15.01 1.05 -6.60
CA GLU A 179 15.99 0.04 -6.18
C GLU A 179 16.45 0.27 -4.72
N GLU A 180 16.59 1.52 -4.31
CA GLU A 180 16.98 1.90 -2.95
C GLU A 180 15.85 1.57 -1.96
N VAL A 181 14.59 1.81 -2.36
CA VAL A 181 13.41 1.40 -1.57
C VAL A 181 13.40 -0.11 -1.41
N TRP A 182 13.53 -0.87 -2.52
CA TRP A 182 13.54 -2.34 -2.49
C TRP A 182 14.66 -2.90 -1.60
N ALA A 183 15.84 -2.31 -1.67
CA ALA A 183 17.01 -2.69 -0.85
C ALA A 183 16.83 -2.36 0.64
N SER A 184 16.07 -1.30 0.97
CA SER A 184 15.86 -0.85 2.36
C SER A 184 14.74 -1.57 3.09
N LEU A 185 13.82 -2.25 2.38
CA LEU A 185 12.82 -3.10 3.01
C LEU A 185 13.49 -4.29 3.72
N ASN A 186 13.00 -4.64 4.92
CA ASN A 186 13.50 -5.79 5.68
C ASN A 186 13.52 -7.06 4.81
N GLY A 187 14.70 -7.66 4.65
CA GLY A 187 14.96 -8.78 3.73
C GLY A 187 14.14 -10.03 4.02
N ASP A 188 13.80 -10.30 5.29
CA ASP A 188 13.03 -11.48 5.67
C ASP A 188 11.54 -11.31 5.37
N ASN A 189 11.04 -10.08 5.48
CA ASN A 189 9.62 -9.77 5.42
C ASN A 189 9.15 -9.21 4.06
N LYS A 190 10.03 -8.58 3.26
CA LYS A 190 9.65 -8.02 1.96
C LYS A 190 9.10 -9.11 1.03
N VAL A 191 8.07 -8.78 0.27
CA VAL A 191 7.40 -9.69 -0.67
C VAL A 191 7.41 -9.13 -2.08
N SER A 192 6.81 -7.96 -2.29
CA SER A 192 6.77 -7.30 -3.59
C SER A 192 6.72 -5.77 -3.44
N LEU A 193 7.23 -5.07 -4.46
CA LEU A 193 7.16 -3.62 -4.60
C LEU A 193 6.67 -3.28 -6.01
N TYR A 194 5.67 -2.44 -6.09
CA TYR A 194 5.20 -1.75 -7.29
C TYR A 194 5.73 -0.33 -7.27
N THR A 195 6.22 0.13 -8.41
CA THR A 195 6.59 1.53 -8.61
C THR A 195 6.00 2.03 -9.92
N ASN A 196 5.46 3.25 -9.89
CA ASN A 196 5.10 4.02 -11.06
C ASN A 196 5.82 5.37 -10.93
N VAL A 197 6.72 5.66 -11.84
CA VAL A 197 7.49 6.91 -11.88
C VAL A 197 7.27 7.52 -13.25
N ASN A 198 6.57 8.65 -13.32
CA ASN A 198 6.22 9.30 -14.60
C ASN A 198 5.59 8.35 -15.63
N GLY A 199 4.73 7.43 -15.17
CA GLY A 199 4.06 6.44 -16.02
C GLY A 199 4.89 5.17 -16.30
N GLU A 200 6.16 5.14 -15.93
CA GLU A 200 6.98 3.93 -16.04
C GLU A 200 6.72 3.00 -14.86
N VAL A 201 6.11 1.84 -15.13
CA VAL A 201 5.76 0.82 -14.13
C VAL A 201 6.84 -0.25 -14.05
N ARG A 202 7.38 -0.46 -12.83
CA ARG A 202 8.29 -1.56 -12.50
C ARG A 202 7.75 -2.37 -11.32
N LEU A 203 7.99 -3.68 -11.36
CA LEU A 203 7.63 -4.62 -10.29
C LEU A 203 8.90 -5.29 -9.79
N PHE A 204 8.99 -5.42 -8.47
CA PHE A 204 10.00 -6.22 -7.79
C PHE A 204 9.27 -7.33 -7.02
N ASN A 205 9.68 -8.57 -7.19
CA ASN A 205 9.07 -9.74 -6.57
C ASN A 205 10.16 -10.65 -5.99
N LYS A 206 10.28 -10.70 -4.68
CA LYS A 206 11.28 -11.53 -4.00
C LYS A 206 11.22 -13.01 -4.44
N ASN A 207 10.01 -13.53 -4.62
CA ASN A 207 9.81 -14.92 -5.03
C ASN A 207 10.21 -15.21 -6.50
N LEU A 208 10.46 -14.18 -7.31
CA LEU A 208 10.95 -14.28 -8.68
C LEU A 208 12.45 -13.99 -8.81
N GLY A 209 13.13 -13.65 -7.69
CA GLY A 209 14.57 -13.48 -7.64
C GLY A 209 15.06 -12.04 -7.71
N ASP A 210 14.16 -11.04 -7.50
CA ASP A 210 14.53 -9.62 -7.38
C ASP A 210 15.14 -9.28 -6.00
#